data_0ad922e8366716dc6e493693a6fbe182
#
_entry.id   0ad922e8366716dc6e493693a6fbe182
#
_cell.length_a   1.000
_cell.length_b   1.000
_cell.length_c   1.000
_cell.angle_alpha   90.00
_cell.angle_beta   90.00
_cell.angle_gamma   90.00
#
_symmetry.space_group_name_H-M   'P 1'
#
loop_
_entity.id
_entity.type
_entity.pdbx_description
1 polymer ?
#
loop_
_entity_poly.entity_id
_entity_poly.type
_entity_poly.pdbx_seq_one_letter_code
_entity_poly.pdbx_strand_id
1 'polypeptide(L)'
;MKKRRYSLSIHISSLFFILILFIGSVLIAISYYSSQQLLAGSARTLAHENSKKLETVFTQNVAPILTTLDFLATSHFIEHTEPPLQDQRWLTSVLRAFEQSSNLNSLYFVNETGQFFMFRPLLSRADRVMFAAPDDAVLWMNYSHIDGTNDIYFLSQEMKLVGQ
;
A
#
# COMPACT_ATOMS: atom_id res chain seq x y z
N MET A 1 -43.29 73.62 -5.79
CA MET A 1 -42.77 72.19 -5.62
C MET A 1 -43.99 71.27 -5.74
N LYS A 2 -44.13 70.49 -6.84
CA LYS A 2 -45.21 69.49 -7.01
C LYS A 2 -44.86 68.21 -6.16
N LYS A 3 -45.58 67.99 -5.03
CA LYS A 3 -45.56 66.76 -4.28
C LYS A 3 -46.11 65.62 -5.17
N ARG A 4 -45.23 64.76 -5.71
CA ARG A 4 -45.62 63.50 -6.39
C ARG A 4 -46.32 62.59 -5.37
N ARG A 5 -47.64 62.51 -5.43
CA ARG A 5 -48.43 61.53 -4.69
C ARG A 5 -48.29 60.17 -5.42
N TYR A 6 -47.43 59.28 -4.92
CA TYR A 6 -47.40 57.91 -5.43
C TYR A 6 -48.71 57.23 -5.05
N SER A 7 -49.24 56.44 -5.95
CA SER A 7 -50.44 55.63 -5.73
C SER A 7 -50.18 54.63 -4.59
N LEU A 8 -51.18 54.43 -3.72
CA LEU A 8 -51.12 53.43 -2.61
C LEU A 8 -50.70 52.04 -3.10
N SER A 9 -51.09 51.67 -4.31
CA SER A 9 -50.71 50.44 -5.00
C SER A 9 -49.20 50.28 -5.17
N ILE A 10 -48.45 51.37 -5.48
CA ILE A 10 -46.99 51.33 -5.65
C ILE A 10 -46.30 51.06 -4.33
N HIS A 11 -46.80 51.66 -3.23
CA HIS A 11 -46.21 51.39 -1.90
C HIS A 11 -46.43 49.96 -1.45
N ILE A 12 -47.64 49.42 -1.68
CA ILE A 12 -47.92 47.98 -1.32
C ILE A 12 -47.08 47.03 -2.15
N SER A 13 -46.97 47.25 -3.46
CA SER A 13 -46.12 46.42 -4.33
C SER A 13 -44.64 46.50 -3.95
N SER A 14 -44.12 47.68 -3.62
CA SER A 14 -42.74 47.88 -3.19
C SER A 14 -42.46 47.16 -1.87
N LEU A 15 -43.37 47.22 -0.91
CA LEU A 15 -43.25 46.57 0.38
C LEU A 15 -43.25 45.04 0.23
N PHE A 16 -44.12 44.52 -0.65
CA PHE A 16 -44.16 43.07 -0.95
C PHE A 16 -42.89 42.60 -1.63
N PHE A 17 -42.34 43.37 -2.55
CA PHE A 17 -41.08 43.06 -3.23
C PHE A 17 -39.90 43.03 -2.25
N ILE A 18 -39.80 44.01 -1.36
CA ILE A 18 -38.76 44.05 -0.32
C ILE A 18 -38.89 42.84 0.62
N LEU A 19 -40.11 42.48 1.00
CA LEU A 19 -40.35 41.32 1.87
C LEU A 19 -39.89 40.00 1.22
N ILE A 20 -40.22 39.79 -0.07
CA ILE A 20 -39.79 38.58 -0.81
C ILE A 20 -38.28 38.56 -0.93
N LEU A 21 -37.63 39.68 -1.23
CA LEU A 21 -36.18 39.77 -1.36
C LEU A 21 -35.48 39.48 -0.02
N PHE A 22 -36.05 39.98 1.09
CA PHE A 22 -35.54 39.70 2.44
C PHE A 22 -35.66 38.23 2.79
N ILE A 23 -36.83 37.61 2.61
CA ILE A 23 -37.03 36.17 2.87
C ILE A 23 -36.12 35.34 1.99
N GLY A 24 -35.98 35.63 0.71
CA GLY A 24 -35.09 34.95 -0.21
C GLY A 24 -33.63 35.02 0.24
N SER A 25 -33.16 36.19 0.67
CA SER A 25 -31.80 36.38 1.18
C SER A 25 -31.53 35.58 2.44
N VAL A 26 -32.48 35.53 3.37
CA VAL A 26 -32.36 34.73 4.60
C VAL A 26 -32.30 33.24 4.29
N LEU A 27 -33.14 32.73 3.38
CA LEU A 27 -33.15 31.36 2.97
C LEU A 27 -31.81 30.94 2.30
N ILE A 28 -31.28 31.79 1.42
CA ILE A 28 -29.99 31.59 0.77
C ILE A 28 -28.87 31.54 1.82
N ALA A 29 -28.85 32.44 2.78
CA ALA A 29 -27.87 32.49 3.84
C ALA A 29 -27.90 31.19 4.68
N ILE A 30 -29.08 30.74 5.11
CA ILE A 30 -29.25 29.50 5.89
C ILE A 30 -28.79 28.29 5.07
N SER A 31 -29.19 28.19 3.80
CA SER A 31 -28.81 27.11 2.89
C SER A 31 -27.30 27.05 2.69
N TYR A 32 -26.66 28.20 2.50
CA TYR A 32 -25.20 28.30 2.36
C TYR A 32 -24.45 27.81 3.61
N TYR A 33 -24.85 28.28 4.79
CA TYR A 33 -24.25 27.87 6.05
C TYR A 33 -24.43 26.37 6.31
N SER A 34 -25.62 25.83 6.07
CA SER A 34 -25.91 24.40 6.21
C SER A 34 -25.07 23.56 5.26
N SER A 35 -24.97 23.97 3.99
CA SER A 35 -24.15 23.26 3.00
C SER A 35 -22.66 23.27 3.35
N GLN A 36 -22.13 24.39 3.85
CA GLN A 36 -20.73 24.45 4.29
C GLN A 36 -20.45 23.52 5.48
N GLN A 37 -21.33 23.45 6.46
CA GLN A 37 -21.17 22.54 7.60
C GLN A 37 -21.23 21.08 7.17
N LEU A 38 -22.14 20.70 6.27
CA LEU A 38 -22.25 19.36 5.73
C LEU A 38 -20.99 18.97 4.94
N LEU A 39 -20.49 19.86 4.08
CA LEU A 39 -19.27 19.60 3.30
C LEU A 39 -18.04 19.44 4.20
N ALA A 40 -17.87 20.32 5.18
CA ALA A 40 -16.75 20.24 6.12
C ALA A 40 -16.83 18.97 6.99
N GLY A 41 -18.01 18.59 7.45
CA GLY A 41 -18.25 17.36 8.20
C GLY A 41 -17.94 16.12 7.36
N SER A 42 -18.49 16.05 6.14
CA SER A 42 -18.23 14.93 5.22
C SER A 42 -16.76 14.78 4.86
N ALA A 43 -16.08 15.90 4.58
CA ALA A 43 -14.65 15.89 4.28
C ALA A 43 -13.80 15.34 5.45
N ARG A 44 -14.12 15.74 6.68
CA ARG A 44 -13.44 15.24 7.88
C ARG A 44 -13.68 13.74 8.10
N THR A 45 -14.93 13.29 7.94
CA THR A 45 -15.28 11.87 8.07
C THR A 45 -14.56 11.04 7.04
N LEU A 46 -14.58 11.45 5.76
CA LEU A 46 -13.87 10.77 4.68
C LEU A 46 -12.34 10.73 4.91
N ALA A 47 -11.74 11.83 5.37
CA ALA A 47 -10.33 11.86 5.70
C ALA A 47 -9.99 10.90 6.85
N HIS A 48 -10.81 10.86 7.88
CA HIS A 48 -10.61 9.94 9.02
C HIS A 48 -10.79 8.48 8.61
N GLU A 49 -11.84 8.15 7.86
CA GLU A 49 -12.06 6.78 7.35
C GLU A 49 -10.93 6.32 6.43
N ASN A 50 -10.46 7.18 5.52
CA ASN A 50 -9.34 6.87 4.66
C ASN A 50 -8.04 6.67 5.44
N SER A 51 -7.76 7.51 6.44
CA SER A 51 -6.59 7.33 7.33
C SER A 51 -6.64 6.01 8.07
N LYS A 52 -7.80 5.66 8.65
CA LYS A 52 -7.99 4.38 9.35
C LYS A 52 -7.85 3.18 8.41
N LYS A 53 -8.37 3.29 7.19
CA LYS A 53 -8.22 2.26 6.16
C LYS A 53 -6.77 2.07 5.75
N LEU A 54 -6.01 3.16 5.56
CA LEU A 54 -4.58 3.11 5.26
C LEU A 54 -3.78 2.49 6.40
N GLU A 55 -4.06 2.86 7.65
CA GLU A 55 -3.45 2.25 8.84
C GLU A 55 -3.72 0.75 8.90
N THR A 56 -4.97 0.33 8.65
CA THR A 56 -5.34 -1.09 8.61
C THR A 56 -4.58 -1.83 7.51
N VAL A 57 -4.56 -1.29 6.29
CA VAL A 57 -3.84 -1.88 5.15
C VAL A 57 -2.34 -1.97 5.44
N PHE A 58 -1.75 -0.92 6.02
CA PHE A 58 -0.34 -0.92 6.42
C PHE A 58 -0.05 -2.00 7.47
N THR A 59 -0.84 -2.04 8.55
CA THR A 59 -0.64 -3.01 9.63
C THR A 59 -0.84 -4.45 9.15
N GLN A 60 -1.80 -4.70 8.27
CA GLN A 60 -2.06 -6.04 7.77
C GLN A 60 -1.04 -6.53 6.73
N ASN A 61 -0.50 -5.65 5.89
CA ASN A 61 0.36 -6.05 4.78
C ASN A 61 1.84 -5.76 5.03
N VAL A 62 2.18 -4.68 5.72
CA VAL A 62 3.58 -4.26 5.89
C VAL A 62 4.18 -4.74 7.21
N ALA A 63 3.43 -4.69 8.31
CA ALA A 63 3.95 -5.12 9.60
C ALA A 63 4.43 -6.58 9.65
N PRO A 64 3.73 -7.57 9.05
CA PRO A 64 4.22 -8.94 8.98
C PRO A 64 5.54 -9.06 8.19
N ILE A 65 5.69 -8.28 7.12
CA ILE A 65 6.91 -8.26 6.31
C ILE A 65 8.08 -7.74 7.14
N LEU A 66 7.90 -6.64 7.88
CA LEU A 66 8.94 -6.08 8.75
C LEU A 66 9.36 -7.06 9.85
N THR A 67 8.41 -7.74 10.48
CA THR A 67 8.71 -8.76 11.49
C THR A 67 9.50 -9.92 10.90
N THR A 68 9.16 -10.35 9.68
CA THR A 68 9.90 -11.41 8.98
C THR A 68 11.31 -10.97 8.61
N LEU A 69 11.47 -9.73 8.12
CA LEU A 69 12.77 -9.15 7.81
C LEU A 69 13.66 -9.03 9.05
N ASP A 70 13.11 -8.58 10.18
CA ASP A 70 13.82 -8.48 11.44
C ASP A 70 14.28 -9.87 11.93
N PHE A 71 13.40 -10.86 11.87
CA PHE A 71 13.76 -12.26 12.19
C PHE A 71 14.87 -12.80 11.29
N LEU A 72 14.80 -12.55 9.98
CA LEU A 72 15.81 -13.00 9.03
C LEU A 72 17.13 -12.24 9.21
N ALA A 73 17.08 -10.95 9.51
CA ALA A 73 18.24 -10.09 9.73
C ALA A 73 19.00 -10.44 11.02
N THR A 74 18.29 -10.87 12.06
CA THR A 74 18.89 -11.31 13.34
C THR A 74 19.37 -12.77 13.31
N SER A 75 19.06 -13.52 12.25
CA SER A 75 19.56 -14.86 12.10
C SER A 75 21.07 -14.85 11.75
N HIS A 76 21.86 -15.72 12.36
CA HIS A 76 23.34 -15.86 12.18
C HIS A 76 23.77 -16.09 10.73
N PHE A 77 22.80 -16.22 9.83
CA PHE A 77 23.00 -16.51 8.42
C PHE A 77 23.71 -15.38 7.63
N ILE A 78 23.49 -14.12 8.01
CA ILE A 78 24.09 -12.95 7.34
C ILE A 78 25.62 -12.91 7.50
N GLU A 79 26.16 -13.63 8.50
CA GLU A 79 27.60 -13.74 8.77
C GLU A 79 28.32 -14.74 7.86
N HIS A 80 27.60 -15.62 7.14
CA HIS A 80 28.23 -16.64 6.30
C HIS A 80 28.56 -16.11 4.90
N THR A 81 29.74 -16.43 4.41
CA THR A 81 30.25 -16.06 3.09
C THR A 81 29.83 -17.00 1.96
N GLU A 82 29.24 -18.15 2.29
CA GLU A 82 28.80 -19.14 1.31
C GLU A 82 27.27 -19.17 1.16
N PRO A 83 26.75 -19.62 0.00
CA PRO A 83 25.32 -19.79 -0.20
C PRO A 83 24.72 -20.74 0.86
N PRO A 84 23.57 -20.39 1.45
CA PRO A 84 22.96 -21.13 2.56
C PRO A 84 22.29 -22.45 2.15
N LEU A 85 22.76 -23.09 1.13
CA LEU A 85 22.14 -24.30 0.56
C LEU A 85 22.06 -25.45 1.56
N GLN A 86 22.89 -25.42 2.60
CA GLN A 86 22.92 -26.45 3.66
C GLN A 86 21.98 -26.14 4.83
N ASP A 87 21.55 -24.90 5.01
CA ASP A 87 20.62 -24.53 6.09
C ASP A 87 19.15 -24.62 5.63
N GLN A 88 18.64 -25.83 5.58
CA GLN A 88 17.25 -26.11 5.20
C GLN A 88 16.23 -25.39 6.09
N ARG A 89 16.55 -25.17 7.38
CA ARG A 89 15.61 -24.49 8.30
C ARG A 89 15.45 -23.04 7.93
N TRP A 90 16.54 -22.38 7.63
CA TRP A 90 16.53 -20.98 7.22
C TRP A 90 15.84 -20.81 5.86
N LEU A 91 16.20 -21.64 4.86
CA LEU A 91 15.54 -21.63 3.55
C LEU A 91 14.03 -21.89 3.65
N THR A 92 13.61 -22.80 4.54
CA THR A 92 12.19 -23.04 4.81
C THR A 92 11.53 -21.78 5.41
N SER A 93 12.24 -21.04 6.27
CA SER A 93 11.72 -19.79 6.84
C SER A 93 11.55 -18.69 5.77
N VAL A 94 12.48 -18.62 4.81
CA VAL A 94 12.37 -17.73 3.64
C VAL A 94 11.15 -18.10 2.79
N LEU A 95 10.94 -19.38 2.49
CA LEU A 95 9.78 -19.82 1.72
C LEU A 95 8.47 -19.50 2.44
N ARG A 96 8.38 -19.76 3.75
CA ARG A 96 7.21 -19.43 4.56
C ARG A 96 6.92 -17.93 4.58
N ALA A 97 7.96 -17.09 4.57
CA ALA A 97 7.76 -15.64 4.47
C ALA A 97 7.00 -15.25 3.19
N PHE A 98 7.33 -15.88 2.07
CA PHE A 98 6.60 -15.68 0.81
C PHE A 98 5.17 -16.24 0.86
N GLU A 99 4.97 -17.42 1.45
CA GLU A 99 3.64 -18.04 1.58
C GLU A 99 2.70 -17.21 2.47
N GLN A 100 3.23 -16.58 3.53
CA GLN A 100 2.45 -15.74 4.46
C GLN A 100 2.15 -14.34 3.92
N SER A 101 2.94 -13.86 2.96
CA SER A 101 2.85 -12.51 2.45
C SER A 101 2.69 -12.51 0.93
N SER A 102 1.44 -12.58 0.46
CA SER A 102 1.12 -12.59 -0.99
C SER A 102 1.67 -11.39 -1.78
N ASN A 103 2.05 -10.32 -1.10
CA ASN A 103 2.61 -9.11 -1.69
C ASN A 103 4.15 -9.10 -1.69
N LEU A 104 4.79 -10.12 -1.13
CA LEU A 104 6.24 -10.25 -1.10
C LEU A 104 6.70 -10.99 -2.35
N ASN A 105 7.30 -10.28 -3.30
CA ASN A 105 7.73 -10.85 -4.57
C ASN A 105 9.19 -11.31 -4.57
N SER A 106 10.03 -10.72 -3.73
CA SER A 106 11.45 -11.07 -3.60
C SER A 106 12.00 -10.64 -2.25
N LEU A 107 12.99 -11.36 -1.76
CA LEU A 107 13.82 -11.00 -0.62
C LEU A 107 15.28 -10.94 -1.09
N TYR A 108 16.01 -9.96 -0.63
CA TYR A 108 17.43 -9.86 -0.90
C TYR A 108 18.19 -9.44 0.34
N PHE A 109 19.39 -9.97 0.44
CA PHE A 109 20.30 -9.72 1.53
C PHE A 109 21.67 -9.35 0.96
N VAL A 110 22.33 -8.46 1.63
CA VAL A 110 23.74 -8.13 1.38
C VAL A 110 24.47 -8.39 2.68
N ASN A 111 25.53 -9.21 2.63
CA ASN A 111 26.35 -9.44 3.80
C ASN A 111 27.41 -8.33 3.96
N GLU A 112 28.15 -8.37 5.07
CA GLU A 112 29.19 -7.37 5.36
C GLU A 112 30.36 -7.38 4.35
N THR A 113 30.55 -8.50 3.64
CA THR A 113 31.56 -8.64 2.59
C THR A 113 31.10 -8.12 1.23
N GLY A 114 29.85 -7.67 1.11
CA GLY A 114 29.28 -7.12 -0.14
C GLY A 114 28.71 -8.19 -1.08
N GLN A 115 28.61 -9.45 -0.65
CA GLN A 115 27.94 -10.50 -1.41
C GLN A 115 26.43 -10.30 -1.35
N PHE A 116 25.75 -10.58 -2.45
CA PHE A 116 24.32 -10.35 -2.60
C PHE A 116 23.58 -11.67 -2.82
N PHE A 117 22.51 -11.86 -2.07
CA PHE A 117 21.60 -12.99 -2.18
C PHE A 117 20.21 -12.48 -2.50
N MET A 118 19.60 -13.03 -3.52
CA MET A 118 18.22 -12.71 -3.88
C MET A 118 17.40 -13.99 -3.95
N PHE A 119 16.25 -13.98 -3.30
CA PHE A 119 15.28 -15.07 -3.30
C PHE A 119 13.99 -14.62 -3.95
N ARG A 120 13.42 -15.51 -4.75
CA ARG A 120 12.14 -15.28 -5.40
C ARG A 120 11.31 -16.57 -5.42
N PRO A 121 10.04 -16.53 -4.99
CA PRO A 121 9.17 -17.69 -5.03
C PRO A 121 8.75 -17.97 -6.47
N LEU A 122 8.67 -19.25 -6.83
CA LEU A 122 8.18 -19.74 -8.12
C LEU A 122 6.78 -20.33 -7.93
N LEU A 123 5.80 -19.44 -7.60
CA LEU A 123 4.44 -19.85 -7.21
C LEU A 123 3.60 -20.31 -8.39
N SER A 124 3.90 -19.87 -9.60
CA SER A 124 3.14 -20.19 -10.79
C SER A 124 3.97 -20.91 -11.85
N ARG A 125 3.27 -21.58 -12.79
CA ARG A 125 3.95 -22.14 -13.97
C ARG A 125 4.60 -21.04 -14.83
N ALA A 126 3.98 -19.86 -14.88
CA ALA A 126 4.53 -18.73 -15.62
C ALA A 126 5.87 -18.25 -15.04
N ASP A 127 6.01 -18.23 -13.70
CA ASP A 127 7.27 -17.91 -13.04
C ASP A 127 8.36 -18.94 -13.41
N ARG A 128 8.05 -20.24 -13.34
CA ARG A 128 9.00 -21.30 -13.69
C ARG A 128 9.46 -21.18 -15.16
N VAL A 129 8.55 -20.91 -16.08
CA VAL A 129 8.89 -20.70 -17.50
C VAL A 129 9.76 -19.45 -17.66
N MET A 130 9.44 -18.35 -16.97
CA MET A 130 10.21 -17.10 -17.06
C MET A 130 11.67 -17.28 -16.61
N PHE A 131 11.90 -18.07 -15.58
CA PHE A 131 13.25 -18.33 -15.05
C PHE A 131 13.89 -19.59 -15.61
N ALA A 132 13.30 -20.27 -16.58
CA ALA A 132 13.74 -21.57 -17.10
C ALA A 132 13.96 -22.61 -15.98
N ALA A 133 13.12 -22.56 -14.93
CA ALA A 133 13.24 -23.37 -13.74
C ALA A 133 12.68 -24.77 -13.96
N PRO A 134 13.25 -25.81 -13.26
CA PRO A 134 12.67 -27.14 -13.20
C PRO A 134 11.22 -27.13 -12.70
N ASP A 135 10.44 -28.15 -13.07
CA ASP A 135 9.01 -28.21 -12.74
C ASP A 135 8.74 -28.34 -11.24
N ASP A 136 9.64 -28.92 -10.48
CA ASP A 136 9.59 -29.13 -9.04
C ASP A 136 10.21 -27.97 -8.23
N ALA A 137 10.77 -26.96 -8.90
CA ALA A 137 11.32 -25.77 -8.25
C ALA A 137 10.20 -24.88 -7.69
N VAL A 138 10.35 -24.50 -6.42
CA VAL A 138 9.46 -23.57 -5.72
C VAL A 138 10.15 -22.27 -5.30
N LEU A 139 11.48 -22.28 -5.26
CA LEU A 139 12.27 -21.11 -4.88
C LEU A 139 13.45 -20.96 -5.84
N TRP A 140 13.61 -19.76 -6.36
CA TRP A 140 14.75 -19.31 -7.13
C TRP A 140 15.67 -18.52 -6.22
N MET A 141 16.97 -18.79 -6.27
CA MET A 141 17.99 -18.04 -5.56
C MET A 141 19.07 -17.59 -6.52
N ASN A 142 19.41 -16.32 -6.48
CA ASN A 142 20.59 -15.76 -7.13
C ASN A 142 21.61 -15.36 -6.07
N TYR A 143 22.80 -15.83 -6.23
CA TYR A 143 23.96 -15.48 -5.41
C TYR A 143 24.97 -14.72 -6.28
N SER A 144 25.22 -13.47 -5.92
CA SER A 144 26.20 -12.63 -6.60
C SER A 144 27.47 -12.55 -5.77
N HIS A 145 28.56 -12.95 -6.39
CA HIS A 145 29.90 -12.87 -5.81
C HIS A 145 30.44 -11.43 -5.88
N ILE A 146 31.48 -11.16 -5.09
CA ILE A 146 32.16 -9.84 -5.08
C ILE A 146 32.82 -9.53 -6.42
N ASP A 147 33.26 -10.54 -7.15
CA ASP A 147 33.86 -10.40 -8.50
C ASP A 147 32.84 -10.14 -9.60
N GLY A 148 31.55 -10.08 -9.26
CA GLY A 148 30.44 -9.83 -10.19
C GLY A 148 29.92 -11.09 -10.90
N THR A 149 30.43 -12.27 -10.58
CA THR A 149 29.84 -13.53 -11.05
C THR A 149 28.56 -13.85 -10.30
N ASN A 150 27.64 -14.55 -10.95
CA ASN A 150 26.35 -14.91 -10.39
C ASN A 150 26.11 -16.40 -10.55
N ASP A 151 25.70 -17.03 -9.43
CA ASP A 151 25.22 -18.40 -9.42
C ASP A 151 23.71 -18.41 -9.19
N ILE A 152 23.01 -19.21 -9.97
CA ILE A 152 21.56 -19.39 -9.87
C ILE A 152 21.27 -20.78 -9.37
N TYR A 153 20.40 -20.85 -8.35
CA TYR A 153 20.01 -22.11 -7.74
C TYR A 153 18.49 -22.23 -7.73
N PHE A 154 18.01 -23.44 -7.98
CA PHE A 154 16.59 -23.78 -7.91
C PHE A 154 16.39 -24.79 -6.78
N LEU A 155 15.44 -24.48 -5.89
CA LEU A 155 15.18 -25.30 -4.70
C LEU A 155 13.75 -25.87 -4.75
N SER A 156 13.63 -27.14 -4.39
CA SER A 156 12.34 -27.83 -4.24
C SER A 156 11.60 -27.40 -2.97
N GLN A 157 10.37 -27.90 -2.79
CA GLN A 157 9.59 -27.75 -1.56
C GLN A 157 10.34 -28.22 -0.30
N GLU A 158 11.21 -29.24 -0.44
CA GLU A 158 12.03 -29.75 0.66
C GLU A 158 13.37 -29.00 0.82
N MET A 159 13.52 -27.86 0.16
CA MET A 159 14.75 -27.06 0.13
C MET A 159 15.98 -27.85 -0.38
N LYS A 160 15.76 -28.79 -1.27
CA LYS A 160 16.83 -29.51 -1.98
C LYS A 160 17.14 -28.82 -3.29
N LEU A 161 18.39 -28.79 -3.67
CA LEU A 161 18.81 -28.28 -4.98
C LEU A 161 18.28 -29.19 -6.09
N VAL A 162 17.53 -28.59 -7.03
CA VAL A 162 16.95 -29.30 -8.20
C VAL A 162 17.46 -28.77 -9.53
N GLY A 163 18.23 -27.68 -9.52
CA GLY A 163 18.87 -27.10 -10.69
C GLY A 163 19.84 -25.97 -10.33
N GLN A 164 20.78 -25.76 -11.25
CA GLN A 164 21.81 -24.71 -11.17
C GLN A 164 22.05 -24.12 -12.56
#